data_a000baee94b6084d95a895c15a82381a
#
_entry.id   a000baee94b6084d95a895c15a82381a
#
_cell.length_a   1.000
_cell.length_b   1.000
_cell.length_c   1.000
_cell.angle_alpha   90.00
_cell.angle_beta   90.00
_cell.angle_gamma   90.00
#
_symmetry.space_group_name_H-M   'P 1'
#
loop_
_entity.id
_entity.type
_entity.pdbx_description
1 polymer ?
#
loop_
_entity_poly.entity_id
_entity_poly.type
_entity_poly.pdbx_seq_one_letter_code
_entity_poly.pdbx_strand_id
1 'polypeptide(L)'
;MSELIAWLETDRSLTPTELRILEVFATHFGRWTAQIALMHAVSPYTPPELRRADRHTLRVHLMRIRHKLSDTPWRIETMYGHGYYRLAERTPEPLVHA
;
A
#
# COMPACT_ATOMS: atom_id res chain seq x y z
N MET A 1 -13.12 -6.78 3.06
CA MET A 1 -12.93 -5.95 1.85
C MET A 1 -13.85 -4.74 1.82
N SER A 2 -15.13 -4.90 2.13
CA SER A 2 -16.06 -3.77 2.17
C SER A 2 -15.67 -2.72 3.21
N GLU A 3 -15.12 -3.12 4.34
CA GLU A 3 -14.65 -2.19 5.36
C GLU A 3 -13.47 -1.37 4.86
N LEU A 4 -12.57 -1.98 4.12
CA LEU A 4 -11.44 -1.29 3.52
C LEU A 4 -11.91 -0.25 2.50
N ILE A 5 -12.83 -0.63 1.64
CA ILE A 5 -13.38 0.29 0.64
C ILE A 5 -14.09 1.45 1.32
N ALA A 6 -14.88 1.19 2.35
CA ALA A 6 -15.56 2.23 3.11
C ALA A 6 -14.55 3.19 3.75
N TRP A 7 -13.47 2.65 4.31
CA TRP A 7 -12.42 3.48 4.91
C TRP A 7 -11.74 4.35 3.85
N LEU A 8 -11.43 3.78 2.68
CA LEU A 8 -10.82 4.53 1.58
C LEU A 8 -11.70 5.68 1.10
N GLU A 9 -13.01 5.48 1.09
CA GLU A 9 -13.96 6.49 0.63
C GLU A 9 -14.18 7.59 1.66
N THR A 10 -13.97 7.31 2.93
CA THR A 10 -14.30 8.24 4.01
C THR A 10 -13.09 8.90 4.66
N ASP A 11 -11.90 8.33 4.55
CA ASP A 11 -10.70 8.89 5.19
C ASP A 11 -10.17 10.07 4.39
N ARG A 12 -10.38 11.27 4.94
CA ARG A 12 -9.97 12.52 4.29
C ARG A 12 -8.50 12.87 4.52
N SER A 13 -7.78 12.09 5.32
CA SER A 13 -6.35 12.32 5.53
C SER A 13 -5.49 11.78 4.39
N LEU A 14 -6.07 10.96 3.52
CA LEU A 14 -5.36 10.38 2.38
C LEU A 14 -5.21 11.40 1.25
N THR A 15 -3.99 11.52 0.75
CA THR A 15 -3.74 12.32 -0.45
C THR A 15 -4.22 11.54 -1.69
N PRO A 16 -4.47 12.23 -2.83
CA PRO A 16 -4.84 11.52 -4.06
C PRO A 16 -3.85 10.44 -4.48
N THR A 17 -2.55 10.67 -4.30
CA THR A 17 -1.52 9.68 -4.63
C THR A 17 -1.61 8.49 -3.70
N GLU A 18 -1.75 8.72 -2.42
CA GLU A 18 -1.91 7.64 -1.44
C GLU A 18 -3.16 6.82 -1.73
N LEU A 19 -4.24 7.46 -2.11
CA LEU A 19 -5.46 6.76 -2.46
C LEU A 19 -5.28 5.88 -3.68
N ARG A 20 -4.58 6.37 -4.73
CA ARG A 20 -4.31 5.56 -5.91
C ARG A 20 -3.48 4.33 -5.58
N ILE A 21 -2.47 4.48 -4.72
CA ILE A 21 -1.65 3.35 -4.28
C ILE A 21 -2.51 2.34 -3.51
N LEU A 22 -3.33 2.82 -2.59
CA LEU A 22 -4.19 1.94 -1.80
C LEU A 22 -5.25 1.25 -2.65
N GLU A 23 -5.74 1.89 -3.70
CA GLU A 23 -6.67 1.25 -4.63
C GLU A 23 -6.03 0.07 -5.37
N VAL A 24 -4.76 0.19 -5.76
CA VAL A 24 -4.03 -0.92 -6.35
C VAL A 24 -3.92 -2.06 -5.35
N PHE A 25 -3.55 -1.76 -4.11
CA PHE A 25 -3.50 -2.77 -3.07
C PHE A 25 -4.86 -3.42 -2.80
N ALA A 26 -5.93 -2.63 -2.79
CA ALA A 26 -7.28 -3.16 -2.55
C ALA A 26 -7.72 -4.12 -3.66
N THR A 27 -7.39 -3.81 -4.90
CA THR A 27 -7.66 -4.67 -6.03
C THR A 27 -6.95 -6.02 -5.91
N HIS A 28 -5.78 -6.03 -5.30
CA HIS A 28 -4.97 -7.24 -5.11
C HIS A 28 -4.88 -7.63 -3.64
N PHE A 29 -5.90 -7.36 -2.87
CA PHE A 29 -5.87 -7.55 -1.42
C PHE A 29 -5.38 -8.93 -1.03
N GLY A 30 -4.40 -8.97 -0.12
CA GLY A 30 -3.80 -10.21 0.36
C GLY A 30 -2.79 -10.84 -0.61
N ARG A 31 -2.61 -10.27 -1.80
CA ARG A 31 -1.67 -10.79 -2.80
C ARG A 31 -0.47 -9.84 -2.95
N TRP A 32 0.66 -10.43 -3.30
CA TRP A 32 1.87 -9.65 -3.54
C TRP A 32 1.74 -8.84 -4.82
N THR A 33 2.04 -7.55 -4.73
CA THR A 33 1.99 -6.61 -5.84
C THR A 33 3.40 -6.10 -6.11
N ALA A 34 3.82 -6.15 -7.37
CA ALA A 34 5.15 -5.67 -7.75
C ALA A 34 5.25 -4.15 -7.59
N GLN A 35 6.42 -3.67 -7.17
CA GLN A 35 6.63 -2.23 -6.98
C GLN A 35 6.37 -1.43 -8.26
N ILE A 36 6.59 -2.04 -9.45
CA ILE A 36 6.35 -1.33 -10.71
C ILE A 36 4.88 -0.92 -10.87
N ALA A 37 3.96 -1.76 -10.42
CA ALA A 37 2.54 -1.43 -10.46
C ALA A 37 2.20 -0.28 -9.53
N LEU A 38 2.83 -0.24 -8.36
CA LEU A 38 2.63 0.84 -7.39
C LEU A 38 3.28 2.13 -7.88
N MET A 39 4.43 2.04 -8.52
CA MET A 39 5.10 3.20 -9.11
C MET A 39 4.26 3.81 -10.22
N HIS A 40 3.56 2.97 -10.99
CA HIS A 40 2.62 3.46 -12.00
C HIS A 40 1.48 4.26 -11.36
N ALA A 41 1.02 3.84 -10.21
CA ALA A 41 -0.01 4.58 -9.46
C ALA A 41 0.49 5.94 -8.96
N VAL A 42 1.79 6.03 -8.62
CA VAL A 42 2.41 7.30 -8.22
C VAL A 42 2.53 8.26 -9.40
N SER A 43 2.98 7.76 -10.55
CA SER A 43 3.28 8.57 -11.71
C SER A 43 2.69 7.93 -12.97
N PRO A 44 1.35 7.94 -13.15
CA PRO A 44 0.71 7.20 -14.23
C PRO A 44 1.08 7.69 -15.63
N TYR A 45 1.54 8.94 -15.74
CA TYR A 45 1.87 9.53 -17.03
C TYR A 45 3.37 9.52 -17.33
N THR A 46 4.21 9.03 -16.42
CA THR A 46 5.66 8.97 -16.62
C THR A 46 6.02 7.69 -17.37
N PRO A 47 6.74 7.79 -18.49
CA PRO A 47 7.21 6.59 -19.19
C PRO A 47 8.06 5.71 -18.28
N PRO A 48 8.00 4.38 -18.42
CA PRO A 48 8.73 3.46 -17.56
C PRO A 48 10.23 3.73 -17.46
N GLU A 49 10.84 4.14 -18.55
CA GLU A 49 12.29 4.43 -18.61
C GLU A 49 12.69 5.63 -17.76
N LEU A 50 11.73 6.50 -17.39
CA LEU A 50 12.01 7.69 -16.59
C LEU A 50 11.60 7.53 -15.13
N ARG A 51 11.21 6.32 -14.73
CA ARG A 51 10.68 6.08 -13.37
C ARG A 51 11.74 5.72 -12.33
N ARG A 52 13.01 5.92 -12.61
CA ARG A 52 14.08 5.58 -11.65
C ARG A 52 13.91 6.29 -10.30
N ALA A 53 13.55 7.56 -10.35
CA ALA A 53 13.35 8.36 -9.14
C ALA A 53 12.12 7.93 -8.35
N ASP A 54 11.20 7.22 -8.97
CA ASP A 54 9.93 6.89 -8.37
C ASP A 54 10.03 5.86 -7.25
N ARG A 55 11.11 5.07 -7.21
CA ARG A 55 11.33 4.11 -6.11
C ARG A 55 11.41 4.82 -4.77
N HIS A 56 12.19 5.90 -4.72
CA HIS A 56 12.31 6.67 -3.49
C HIS A 56 10.99 7.34 -3.14
N THR A 57 10.34 7.91 -4.14
CA THR A 57 9.03 8.54 -3.97
C THR A 57 8.00 7.54 -3.48
N LEU A 58 7.99 6.34 -4.07
CA LEU A 58 7.09 5.27 -3.62
C LEU A 58 7.35 4.92 -2.16
N ARG A 59 8.61 4.76 -1.76
CA ARG A 59 8.96 4.43 -0.38
C ARG A 59 8.46 5.49 0.60
N VAL A 60 8.58 6.76 0.23
CA VAL A 60 8.07 7.86 1.06
C VAL A 60 6.56 7.78 1.20
N HIS A 61 5.86 7.55 0.10
CA HIS A 61 4.40 7.40 0.15
C HIS A 61 3.98 6.18 0.96
N LEU A 62 4.68 5.05 0.81
CA LEU A 62 4.38 3.84 1.59
C LEU A 62 4.60 4.07 3.08
N MET A 63 5.65 4.80 3.45
CA MET A 63 5.90 5.14 4.84
C MET A 63 4.76 5.98 5.43
N ARG A 64 4.29 6.96 4.68
CA ARG A 64 3.17 7.80 5.10
C ARG A 64 1.87 7.00 5.22
N ILE A 65 1.63 6.12 4.25
CA ILE A 65 0.46 5.25 4.27
C ILE A 65 0.51 4.31 5.48
N ARG A 66 1.67 3.69 5.75
CA ARG A 66 1.84 2.84 6.93
C ARG A 66 1.51 3.58 8.22
N HIS A 67 1.94 4.82 8.30
CA HIS A 67 1.64 5.64 9.47
C HIS A 67 0.13 5.88 9.60
N LYS A 68 -0.54 6.18 8.50
CA LYS A 68 -2.00 6.39 8.50
C LYS A 68 -2.77 5.11 8.75
N LEU A 69 -2.20 3.95 8.42
CA LEU A 69 -2.82 2.65 8.68
C LEU A 69 -2.61 2.16 10.12
N SER A 70 -1.80 2.84 10.91
CA SER A 70 -1.41 2.36 12.24
C SER A 70 -2.59 2.07 13.16
N ASP A 71 -3.68 2.82 13.03
CA ASP A 71 -4.89 2.64 13.85
C ASP A 71 -5.96 1.79 13.16
N THR A 72 -5.63 1.18 12.05
CA THR A 72 -6.57 0.39 11.27
C THR A 72 -6.25 -1.10 11.38
N PRO A 73 -7.18 -1.98 10.97
CA PRO A 73 -6.88 -3.41 10.93
C PRO A 73 -5.97 -3.84 9.77
N TRP A 74 -5.47 -2.91 8.97
CA TRP A 74 -4.66 -3.24 7.80
C TRP A 74 -3.21 -2.84 7.97
N ARG A 75 -2.33 -3.52 7.23
CA ARG A 75 -0.91 -3.18 7.19
C ARG A 75 -0.34 -3.49 5.81
N ILE A 76 0.76 -2.81 5.48
CA ILE A 76 1.53 -3.10 4.27
C ILE A 76 2.70 -3.97 4.65
N GLU A 77 2.80 -5.12 4.00
CA GLU A 77 3.92 -6.05 4.17
C GLU A 77 4.88 -5.90 2.99
N THR A 78 6.16 -6.08 3.26
CA THR A 78 7.23 -5.97 2.28
C THR A 78 7.92 -7.33 2.13
N MET A 79 8.12 -7.77 0.89
CA MET A 79 9.00 -8.90 0.61
C MET A 79 10.39 -8.34 0.33
N TYR A 80 11.23 -8.31 1.37
CA TYR A 80 12.53 -7.68 1.29
C TYR A 80 13.41 -8.34 0.21
N GLY A 81 14.08 -7.49 -0.56
CA GLY A 81 14.97 -7.93 -1.61
C GLY A 81 14.29 -8.34 -2.90
N HIS A 82 12.96 -8.35 -2.96
CA HIS A 82 12.22 -8.81 -4.14
C HIS A 82 11.35 -7.75 -4.80
N GLY A 83 11.18 -6.59 -4.16
CA GLY A 83 10.39 -5.50 -4.75
C GLY A 83 8.89 -5.78 -4.81
N TYR A 84 8.36 -6.53 -3.84
CA TYR A 84 6.94 -6.83 -3.74
C TYR A 84 6.38 -6.33 -2.42
N TYR A 85 5.12 -5.91 -2.48
CA TYR A 85 4.38 -5.42 -1.32
C TYR A 85 2.98 -6.02 -1.33
N ARG A 86 2.35 -6.10 -0.18
CA ARG A 86 0.93 -6.46 -0.12
C ARG A 86 0.23 -5.76 1.04
N LEU A 87 -1.04 -5.49 0.84
CA LEU A 87 -1.91 -5.03 1.89
C LEU A 87 -2.60 -6.26 2.50
N ALA A 88 -2.56 -6.36 3.81
CA ALA A 88 -3.15 -7.50 4.52
C ALA A 88 -3.77 -7.02 5.81
N GLU A 89 -4.65 -7.84 6.38
CA GLU A 89 -5.18 -7.58 7.71
C GLU A 89 -4.12 -7.88 8.75
N ARG A 90 -4.10 -7.08 9.82
CA ARG A 90 -3.29 -7.40 10.98
C ARG A 90 -3.87 -8.63 11.64
N THR A 91 -3.05 -9.66 11.73
CA THR A 91 -3.45 -10.85 12.44
C THR A 91 -3.34 -10.56 13.92
N PRO A 92 -4.41 -10.74 14.71
CA PRO A 92 -4.30 -10.63 16.16
C PRO A 92 -3.23 -11.60 16.64
N GLU A 93 -2.44 -11.18 17.63
CA GLU A 93 -1.46 -12.09 18.18
C GLU A 93 -2.13 -13.35 18.66
N PRO A 94 -1.63 -14.51 18.23
CA PRO A 94 -2.26 -15.76 18.66
C PRO A 94 -2.14 -15.88 20.18
N LEU A 95 -3.26 -15.98 20.83
CA LEU A 95 -3.30 -16.17 22.28
C LEU A 95 -2.79 -17.54 22.68
N VAL A 96 -2.56 -18.36 21.70
CA VAL A 96 -2.12 -19.74 21.92
C VAL A 96 -0.65 -19.87 22.23
N HIS A 97 0.04 -18.80 22.36
CA HIS A 97 1.41 -18.88 22.82
C HIS A 97 1.53 -19.35 24.21
N ALA A 98 0.44 -19.30 24.86
CA ALA A 98 0.42 -19.83 26.19
C ALA A 98 0.73 -21.31 26.15
#